data_c576b0b2078c1310fbc838c1e13af79c
#
_entry.id   c576b0b2078c1310fbc838c1e13af79c
#
_cell.length_a   1.000
_cell.length_b   1.000
_cell.length_c   1.000
_cell.angle_alpha   90.00
_cell.angle_beta   90.00
_cell.angle_gamma   90.00
#
_symmetry.space_group_name_H-M   'P 1'
#
loop_
_entity.id
_entity.type
_entity.pdbx_description
1 polymer ?
#
loop_
_entity_poly.entity_id
_entity_poly.type
_entity_poly.pdbx_seq_one_letter_code
_entity_poly.pdbx_strand_id
1 'polypeptide(L)'
;MLSVTDAISGRRSTRAYADTPVPLETIKEVLQIARLAPSNSNTQPWHIAVASGAARQKLQAAILAEIESGKAASPQWPAGGVGLVGAYKERQYECAFAYYDALGIHREDKMDRGLTVLKNYEFFGAPHVAFVSMPKTMNRANALDLGIFLQSIMSVSYTHLRAHETFAN
;
A
#
# COMPACT_ATOMS: atom_id res chain seq x y z
N MET A 1 -4.13 24.65 5.85
CA MET A 1 -4.14 23.24 6.32
C MET A 1 -5.15 22.49 5.48
N LEU A 2 -4.81 21.33 4.92
CA LEU A 2 -5.75 20.54 4.13
C LEU A 2 -6.86 19.98 5.03
N SER A 3 -8.09 19.96 4.52
CA SER A 3 -9.23 19.40 5.26
C SER A 3 -9.27 17.87 5.13
N VAL A 4 -10.07 17.20 5.97
CA VAL A 4 -10.35 15.75 5.84
C VAL A 4 -10.98 15.45 4.49
N THR A 5 -11.84 16.33 3.98
CA THR A 5 -12.45 16.20 2.64
C THR A 5 -11.38 16.21 1.56
N ASP A 6 -10.40 17.13 1.63
CA ASP A 6 -9.30 17.20 0.68
C ASP A 6 -8.45 15.93 0.73
N ALA A 7 -8.18 15.40 1.94
CA ALA A 7 -7.40 14.17 2.11
C ALA A 7 -8.10 12.95 1.48
N ILE A 8 -9.39 12.82 1.68
CA ILE A 8 -10.17 11.69 1.15
C ILE A 8 -10.34 11.79 -0.37
N SER A 9 -10.75 12.96 -0.87
CA SER A 9 -11.05 13.16 -2.30
C SER A 9 -9.81 13.28 -3.16
N GLY A 10 -8.72 13.83 -2.61
CA GLY A 10 -7.47 14.05 -3.33
C GLY A 10 -6.52 12.86 -3.37
N ARG A 11 -6.65 11.90 -2.43
CA ARG A 11 -5.79 10.71 -2.39
C ARG A 11 -5.88 9.90 -3.70
N ARG A 12 -4.72 9.48 -4.19
CA ARG A 12 -4.58 8.58 -5.35
C ARG A 12 -3.74 7.35 -4.96
N SER A 13 -3.86 6.29 -5.74
CA SER A 13 -3.00 5.11 -5.61
C SER A 13 -1.70 5.36 -6.37
N THR A 14 -0.74 6.01 -5.70
CA THR A 14 0.57 6.33 -6.26
C THR A 14 1.37 5.04 -6.46
N ARG A 15 2.01 4.89 -7.64
CA ARG A 15 2.80 3.72 -8.03
C ARG A 15 4.15 4.11 -8.67
N ALA A 16 4.62 5.31 -8.35
CA ALA A 16 5.97 5.77 -8.59
C ALA A 16 6.29 6.81 -7.51
N TYR A 17 7.42 6.67 -6.87
CA TYR A 17 7.84 7.56 -5.79
C TYR A 17 9.23 8.12 -6.10
N ALA A 18 9.47 9.37 -5.65
CA ALA A 18 10.83 9.89 -5.59
C ALA A 18 11.65 9.09 -4.57
N ASP A 19 12.96 9.00 -4.77
CA ASP A 19 13.88 8.33 -3.85
C ASP A 19 14.27 9.18 -2.64
N THR A 20 13.70 10.39 -2.53
CA THR A 20 13.95 11.33 -1.43
C THR A 20 13.39 10.80 -0.13
N PRO A 21 14.23 10.50 0.88
CA PRO A 21 13.75 9.98 2.15
C PRO A 21 12.88 11.00 2.90
N VAL A 22 11.80 10.50 3.50
CA VAL A 22 10.99 11.27 4.44
C VAL A 22 11.66 11.25 5.82
N PRO A 23 11.76 12.38 6.54
CA PRO A 23 12.30 12.40 7.89
C PRO A 23 11.59 11.41 8.82
N LEU A 24 12.36 10.68 9.62
CA LEU A 24 11.80 9.66 10.52
C LEU A 24 10.78 10.25 11.51
N GLU A 25 11.00 11.48 11.94
CA GLU A 25 10.07 12.17 12.85
C GLU A 25 8.71 12.42 12.19
N THR A 26 8.69 12.79 10.90
CA THR A 26 7.44 12.93 10.13
C THR A 26 6.70 11.59 10.01
N ILE A 27 7.44 10.49 9.77
CA ILE A 27 6.83 9.16 9.73
C ILE A 27 6.24 8.81 11.11
N LYS A 28 6.96 9.07 12.19
CA LYS A 28 6.48 8.86 13.56
C LYS A 28 5.23 9.67 13.86
N GLU A 29 5.21 10.95 13.48
CA GLU A 29 4.07 11.84 13.67
C GLU A 29 2.81 11.29 12.96
N VAL A 30 2.94 10.92 11.69
CA VAL A 30 1.85 10.28 10.92
C VAL A 30 1.32 9.05 11.64
N LEU A 31 2.20 8.18 12.12
CA LEU A 31 1.81 6.95 12.83
C LEU A 31 1.18 7.23 14.19
N GLN A 32 1.68 8.23 14.93
CA GLN A 32 1.11 8.65 16.21
C GLN A 32 -0.32 9.19 16.07
N ILE A 33 -0.59 9.96 15.02
CA ILE A 33 -1.94 10.45 14.74
C ILE A 33 -2.83 9.30 14.27
N ALA A 34 -2.34 8.46 13.36
CA ALA A 34 -3.12 7.35 12.81
C ALA A 34 -3.56 6.34 13.87
N ARG A 35 -2.75 6.12 14.94
CA ARG A 35 -3.10 5.21 16.04
C ARG A 35 -4.27 5.70 16.90
N LEU A 36 -4.79 6.89 16.68
CA LEU A 36 -6.04 7.36 17.27
C LEU A 36 -7.29 6.79 16.54
N ALA A 37 -7.09 5.99 15.51
CA ALA A 37 -8.15 5.25 14.84
C ALA A 37 -8.95 4.39 15.83
N PRO A 38 -10.28 4.33 15.72
CA PRO A 38 -11.07 3.46 16.57
C PRO A 38 -10.83 1.99 16.26
N SER A 39 -11.02 1.14 17.27
CA SER A 39 -11.02 -0.31 17.11
C SER A 39 -12.08 -0.96 18.00
N ASN A 40 -12.54 -2.15 17.65
CA ASN A 40 -13.50 -2.88 18.45
C ASN A 40 -12.97 -3.08 19.87
N SER A 41 -13.75 -2.65 20.87
CA SER A 41 -13.38 -2.70 22.29
C SER A 41 -12.01 -2.07 22.61
N ASN A 42 -11.58 -1.13 21.76
CA ASN A 42 -10.29 -0.44 21.86
C ASN A 42 -9.08 -1.41 21.87
N THR A 43 -9.18 -2.52 21.16
CA THR A 43 -8.14 -3.56 21.15
C THR A 43 -6.85 -3.13 20.44
N GLN A 44 -6.91 -2.14 19.55
CA GLN A 44 -5.76 -1.58 18.83
C GLN A 44 -4.82 -2.68 18.28
N PRO A 45 -5.33 -3.59 17.41
CA PRO A 45 -4.65 -4.84 17.07
C PRO A 45 -3.46 -4.68 16.12
N TRP A 46 -3.18 -3.46 15.68
CA TRP A 46 -2.16 -3.17 14.67
C TRP A 46 -0.75 -3.19 15.21
N HIS A 47 0.11 -3.88 14.49
CA HIS A 47 1.56 -3.80 14.63
C HIS A 47 2.12 -3.22 13.34
N ILE A 48 3.10 -2.31 13.45
CA ILE A 48 3.75 -1.71 12.30
C ILE A 48 5.25 -1.94 12.36
N ALA A 49 5.80 -2.38 11.23
CA ALA A 49 7.23 -2.38 10.98
C ALA A 49 7.53 -1.48 9.78
N VAL A 50 8.40 -0.49 9.96
CA VAL A 50 8.86 0.40 8.89
C VAL A 50 10.29 0.03 8.53
N ALA A 51 10.53 -0.24 7.24
CA ALA A 51 11.87 -0.47 6.71
C ALA A 51 12.30 0.70 5.81
N SER A 52 13.54 1.14 5.97
CA SER A 52 14.15 2.25 5.24
C SER A 52 15.61 1.92 4.88
N GLY A 53 16.16 2.61 3.88
CA GLY A 53 17.57 2.50 3.50
C GLY A 53 18.00 1.04 3.28
N ALA A 54 19.11 0.61 3.88
CA ALA A 54 19.67 -0.72 3.71
C ALA A 54 18.72 -1.85 4.17
N ALA A 55 17.89 -1.62 5.20
CA ALA A 55 16.91 -2.60 5.64
C ALA A 55 15.81 -2.81 4.58
N ARG A 56 15.33 -1.73 3.97
CA ARG A 56 14.37 -1.79 2.86
C ARG A 56 14.95 -2.52 1.64
N GLN A 57 16.22 -2.24 1.28
CA GLN A 57 16.90 -2.89 0.16
C GLN A 57 17.06 -4.40 0.39
N LYS A 58 17.51 -4.82 1.59
CA LYS A 58 17.62 -6.23 1.96
C LYS A 58 16.28 -6.95 1.89
N LEU A 59 15.21 -6.30 2.35
CA LEU A 59 13.87 -6.85 2.31
C LEU A 59 13.38 -7.03 0.87
N GLN A 60 13.56 -6.02 0.02
CA GLN A 60 13.23 -6.11 -1.40
C GLN A 60 13.97 -7.26 -2.08
N ALA A 61 15.29 -7.37 -1.89
CA ALA A 61 16.09 -8.43 -2.47
C ALA A 61 15.61 -9.83 -2.01
N ALA A 62 15.28 -9.98 -0.73
CA ALA A 62 14.77 -11.24 -0.20
C ALA A 62 13.41 -11.61 -0.81
N ILE A 63 12.49 -10.66 -0.98
CA ILE A 63 11.19 -10.90 -1.59
C ILE A 63 11.35 -11.28 -3.07
N LEU A 64 12.17 -10.57 -3.82
CA LEU A 64 12.41 -10.87 -5.24
C LEU A 64 13.05 -12.26 -5.42
N ALA A 65 14.00 -12.64 -4.56
CA ALA A 65 14.60 -13.96 -4.59
C ALA A 65 13.58 -15.10 -4.33
N GLU A 66 12.62 -14.91 -3.40
CA GLU A 66 11.52 -15.86 -3.19
C GLU A 66 10.62 -15.98 -4.43
N ILE A 67 10.35 -14.88 -5.12
CA ILE A 67 9.55 -14.87 -6.35
C ILE A 67 10.31 -15.59 -7.48
N GLU A 68 11.59 -15.29 -7.67
CA GLU A 68 12.45 -15.93 -8.67
C GLU A 68 12.61 -17.43 -8.43
N SER A 69 12.59 -17.87 -7.18
CA SER A 69 12.62 -19.30 -6.83
C SER A 69 11.36 -20.07 -7.26
N GLY A 70 10.31 -19.37 -7.72
CA GLY A 70 9.04 -19.97 -8.09
C GLY A 70 8.20 -20.44 -6.90
N LYS A 71 8.55 -20.05 -5.68
CA LYS A 71 7.81 -20.40 -4.47
C LYS A 71 6.38 -19.86 -4.52
N ALA A 72 5.42 -20.75 -4.38
CA ALA A 72 4.01 -20.36 -4.39
C ALA A 72 3.66 -19.47 -3.19
N ALA A 73 2.91 -18.38 -3.44
CA ALA A 73 2.37 -17.56 -2.37
C ALA A 73 1.37 -18.38 -1.53
N SER A 74 1.45 -18.21 -0.21
CA SER A 74 0.52 -18.86 0.76
C SER A 74 -0.20 -17.78 1.59
N PRO A 75 -1.13 -17.03 1.00
CA PRO A 75 -1.84 -15.98 1.70
C PRO A 75 -2.79 -16.58 2.75
N GLN A 76 -2.89 -15.94 3.91
CA GLN A 76 -3.83 -16.33 4.97
C GLN A 76 -5.29 -16.16 4.52
N TRP A 77 -5.56 -15.19 3.65
CA TRP A 77 -6.86 -14.94 3.05
C TRP A 77 -6.72 -14.82 1.53
N PRO A 78 -7.75 -15.22 0.78
CA PRO A 78 -7.74 -15.02 -0.68
C PRO A 78 -7.53 -13.54 -1.03
N ALA A 79 -6.90 -13.29 -2.17
CA ALA A 79 -6.79 -11.94 -2.70
C ALA A 79 -8.19 -11.34 -2.94
N GLY A 80 -8.37 -10.05 -2.62
CA GLY A 80 -9.66 -9.37 -2.70
C GLY A 80 -10.31 -9.34 -4.09
N GLY A 81 -9.55 -9.62 -5.16
CA GLY A 81 -10.06 -9.71 -6.54
C GLY A 81 -10.56 -11.09 -6.95
N VAL A 82 -10.47 -12.10 -6.08
CA VAL A 82 -10.89 -13.48 -6.41
C VAL A 82 -12.41 -13.62 -6.25
N GLY A 83 -13.06 -14.22 -7.26
CA GLY A 83 -14.50 -14.52 -7.20
C GLY A 83 -15.44 -13.35 -7.42
N LEU A 84 -14.96 -12.19 -7.89
CA LEU A 84 -15.80 -11.04 -8.18
C LEU A 84 -16.68 -11.30 -9.40
N VAL A 85 -17.96 -10.87 -9.34
CA VAL A 85 -18.97 -10.98 -10.41
C VAL A 85 -19.74 -9.67 -10.56
N GLY A 86 -20.42 -9.50 -11.72
CA GLY A 86 -21.25 -8.33 -12.01
C GLY A 86 -20.49 -7.00 -11.86
N ALA A 87 -21.14 -5.99 -11.33
CA ALA A 87 -20.61 -4.63 -11.19
C ALA A 87 -19.29 -4.55 -10.40
N TYR A 88 -19.00 -5.52 -9.52
CA TYR A 88 -17.72 -5.57 -8.80
C TYR A 88 -16.57 -5.94 -9.75
N LYS A 89 -16.81 -6.91 -10.63
CA LYS A 89 -15.84 -7.34 -11.64
C LYS A 89 -15.64 -6.26 -12.72
N GLU A 90 -16.71 -5.58 -13.12
CA GLU A 90 -16.65 -4.46 -14.07
C GLU A 90 -15.74 -3.35 -13.54
N ARG A 91 -15.95 -2.88 -12.31
CA ARG A 91 -15.08 -1.88 -11.67
C ARG A 91 -13.62 -2.34 -11.52
N GLN A 92 -13.39 -3.63 -11.29
CA GLN A 92 -12.04 -4.20 -11.26
C GLN A 92 -11.37 -4.06 -12.64
N TYR A 93 -12.09 -4.37 -13.70
CA TYR A 93 -11.58 -4.25 -15.07
C TYR A 93 -11.34 -2.79 -15.46
N GLU A 94 -12.29 -1.89 -15.19
CA GLU A 94 -12.12 -0.46 -15.44
C GLU A 94 -10.86 0.10 -14.77
N CYS A 95 -10.64 -0.26 -13.49
CA CYS A 95 -9.45 0.13 -12.76
C CYS A 95 -8.17 -0.44 -13.40
N ALA A 96 -8.19 -1.70 -13.84
CA ALA A 96 -7.03 -2.32 -14.47
C ALA A 96 -6.75 -1.70 -15.86
N PHE A 97 -7.78 -1.44 -16.65
CA PHE A 97 -7.63 -0.77 -17.95
C PHE A 97 -7.06 0.63 -17.79
N ALA A 98 -7.63 1.45 -16.90
CA ALA A 98 -7.12 2.80 -16.64
C ALA A 98 -5.66 2.80 -16.19
N TYR A 99 -5.25 1.80 -15.40
CA TYR A 99 -3.88 1.68 -14.95
C TYR A 99 -2.90 1.32 -16.07
N TYR A 100 -3.23 0.33 -16.90
CA TYR A 100 -2.37 -0.07 -18.01
C TYR A 100 -2.34 0.97 -19.12
N ASP A 101 -3.47 1.60 -19.41
CA ASP A 101 -3.57 2.70 -20.37
C ASP A 101 -2.67 3.88 -19.97
N ALA A 102 -2.69 4.27 -18.71
CA ALA A 102 -1.82 5.32 -18.17
C ALA A 102 -0.32 4.98 -18.26
N LEU A 103 0.03 3.69 -18.38
CA LEU A 103 1.40 3.22 -18.58
C LEU A 103 1.76 2.97 -20.05
N GLY A 104 0.81 3.15 -20.98
CA GLY A 104 1.01 2.83 -22.39
C GLY A 104 1.15 1.33 -22.68
N ILE A 105 0.64 0.45 -21.80
CA ILE A 105 0.78 -1.01 -21.88
C ILE A 105 -0.52 -1.60 -22.49
N HIS A 106 -0.41 -2.19 -23.65
CA HIS A 106 -1.55 -2.82 -24.31
C HIS A 106 -1.88 -4.20 -23.71
N ARG A 107 -3.08 -4.70 -24.04
CA ARG A 107 -3.59 -5.96 -23.49
C ARG A 107 -2.73 -7.17 -23.89
N GLU A 108 -2.14 -7.10 -25.06
CA GLU A 108 -1.30 -8.13 -25.67
C GLU A 108 0.09 -8.20 -25.04
N ASP A 109 0.54 -7.12 -24.41
CA ASP A 109 1.90 -6.98 -23.82
C ASP A 109 1.99 -7.70 -22.47
N LYS A 110 1.87 -9.03 -22.52
CA LYS A 110 1.87 -9.88 -21.30
C LYS A 110 3.14 -9.73 -20.48
N MET A 111 4.29 -9.55 -21.15
CA MET A 111 5.58 -9.39 -20.48
C MET A 111 5.62 -8.09 -19.69
N ASP A 112 5.25 -6.95 -20.29
CA ASP A 112 5.27 -5.64 -19.63
C ASP A 112 4.25 -5.58 -18.49
N ARG A 113 3.09 -6.24 -18.66
CA ARG A 113 2.12 -6.42 -17.58
C ARG A 113 2.70 -7.24 -16.42
N GLY A 114 3.47 -8.30 -16.72
CA GLY A 114 4.18 -9.09 -15.71
C GLY A 114 5.22 -8.26 -14.96
N LEU A 115 6.04 -7.48 -15.68
CA LEU A 115 7.02 -6.56 -15.09
C LEU A 115 6.35 -5.50 -14.19
N THR A 116 5.17 -5.02 -14.59
CA THR A 116 4.40 -4.07 -13.78
C THR A 116 3.98 -4.67 -12.43
N VAL A 117 3.66 -5.98 -12.40
CA VAL A 117 3.35 -6.67 -11.15
C VAL A 117 4.57 -6.74 -10.22
N LEU A 118 5.77 -6.92 -10.76
CA LEU A 118 7.01 -6.95 -9.96
C LEU A 118 7.27 -5.63 -9.25
N LYS A 119 6.85 -4.48 -9.80
CA LYS A 119 6.97 -3.17 -9.14
C LYS A 119 6.32 -3.11 -7.76
N ASN A 120 5.30 -3.93 -7.48
CA ASN A 120 4.73 -4.03 -6.13
C ASN A 120 5.78 -4.52 -5.12
N TYR A 121 6.60 -5.47 -5.51
CA TYR A 121 7.65 -6.07 -4.66
C TYR A 121 8.91 -5.22 -4.60
N GLU A 122 9.05 -4.29 -5.52
CA GLU A 122 10.05 -3.22 -5.51
C GLU A 122 9.57 -1.98 -4.73
N PHE A 123 8.36 -2.08 -4.15
CA PHE A 123 7.69 -0.99 -3.41
C PHE A 123 7.52 0.29 -4.24
N PHE A 124 7.38 0.15 -5.56
CA PHE A 124 7.27 1.26 -6.52
C PHE A 124 8.39 2.32 -6.40
N GLY A 125 9.55 1.93 -5.93
CA GLY A 125 10.70 2.83 -5.70
C GLY A 125 10.63 3.65 -4.42
N ALA A 126 9.58 3.49 -3.58
CA ALA A 126 9.44 4.26 -2.35
C ALA A 126 10.66 4.08 -1.41
N PRO A 127 11.19 5.15 -0.80
CA PRO A 127 12.34 5.09 0.10
C PRO A 127 12.03 4.41 1.45
N HIS A 128 10.75 4.35 1.81
CA HIS A 128 10.25 3.71 3.02
C HIS A 128 9.10 2.76 2.69
N VAL A 129 9.01 1.66 3.42
CA VAL A 129 7.88 0.72 3.33
C VAL A 129 7.40 0.36 4.73
N ALA A 130 6.08 0.35 4.92
CA ALA A 130 5.46 -0.05 6.17
C ALA A 130 4.68 -1.35 5.98
N PHE A 131 4.90 -2.30 6.86
CA PHE A 131 4.13 -3.53 6.96
C PHE A 131 3.20 -3.44 8.18
N VAL A 132 1.91 -3.62 7.93
CA VAL A 132 0.91 -3.64 8.98
C VAL A 132 0.47 -5.08 9.21
N SER A 133 0.47 -5.52 10.44
CA SER A 133 0.11 -6.87 10.85
C SER A 133 -0.73 -6.85 12.11
N MET A 134 -1.31 -8.00 12.44
CA MET A 134 -2.00 -8.24 13.70
C MET A 134 -1.65 -9.64 14.23
N PRO A 135 -1.82 -9.92 15.53
CA PRO A 135 -1.62 -11.25 16.08
C PRO A 135 -2.51 -12.29 15.39
N LYS A 136 -1.97 -13.51 15.19
CA LYS A 136 -2.72 -14.62 14.56
C LYS A 136 -3.95 -15.06 15.36
N THR A 137 -4.01 -14.74 16.65
CA THR A 137 -5.14 -15.00 17.53
C THR A 137 -6.34 -14.09 17.27
N MET A 138 -6.14 -12.99 16.51
CA MET A 138 -7.18 -12.06 16.13
C MET A 138 -8.02 -12.60 14.97
N ASN A 139 -9.24 -12.10 14.84
CA ASN A 139 -10.21 -12.57 13.87
C ASN A 139 -10.50 -11.51 12.77
N ARG A 140 -11.50 -11.80 11.92
CA ARG A 140 -11.88 -10.92 10.81
C ARG A 140 -12.39 -9.54 11.24
N ALA A 141 -13.03 -9.42 12.41
CA ALA A 141 -13.46 -8.13 12.92
C ALA A 141 -12.24 -7.23 13.22
N ASN A 142 -11.18 -7.81 13.77
CA ASN A 142 -9.94 -7.07 14.00
C ASN A 142 -9.21 -6.71 12.69
N ALA A 143 -9.38 -7.49 11.63
CA ALA A 143 -8.89 -7.11 10.30
C ALA A 143 -9.62 -5.85 9.76
N LEU A 144 -10.89 -5.65 10.12
CA LEU A 144 -11.61 -4.41 9.83
C LEU A 144 -10.99 -3.21 10.56
N ASP A 145 -10.61 -3.40 11.83
CA ASP A 145 -9.88 -2.39 12.61
C ASP A 145 -8.56 -1.99 11.92
N LEU A 146 -7.82 -2.97 11.34
CA LEU A 146 -6.64 -2.69 10.53
C LEU A 146 -6.96 -1.83 9.30
N GLY A 147 -8.08 -2.09 8.64
CA GLY A 147 -8.55 -1.30 7.49
C GLY A 147 -8.82 0.15 7.88
N ILE A 148 -9.46 0.39 9.03
CA ILE A 148 -9.71 1.73 9.58
C ILE A 148 -8.39 2.44 9.90
N PHE A 149 -7.46 1.73 10.52
CA PHE A 149 -6.14 2.26 10.83
C PHE A 149 -5.33 2.59 9.56
N LEU A 150 -5.35 1.72 8.54
CA LEU A 150 -4.71 1.99 7.25
C LEU A 150 -5.30 3.21 6.56
N GLN A 151 -6.65 3.39 6.58
CA GLN A 151 -7.27 4.59 6.04
C GLN A 151 -6.83 5.84 6.79
N SER A 152 -6.67 5.76 8.11
CA SER A 152 -6.14 6.87 8.93
C SER A 152 -4.71 7.23 8.53
N ILE A 153 -3.82 6.23 8.35
CA ILE A 153 -2.46 6.46 7.83
C ILE A 153 -2.51 7.16 6.48
N MET A 154 -3.33 6.67 5.53
CA MET A 154 -3.42 7.26 4.20
C MET A 154 -3.92 8.71 4.23
N SER A 155 -4.89 9.03 5.07
CA SER A 155 -5.44 10.39 5.19
C SER A 155 -4.44 11.34 5.84
N VAL A 156 -3.81 10.91 6.93
CA VAL A 156 -2.82 11.72 7.65
C VAL A 156 -1.56 11.92 6.80
N SER A 157 -1.05 10.88 6.15
CA SER A 157 0.11 11.01 5.27
C SER A 157 -0.17 11.96 4.10
N TYR A 158 -1.36 11.93 3.51
CA TYR A 158 -1.73 12.86 2.46
C TYR A 158 -1.65 14.32 2.91
N THR A 159 -2.04 14.62 4.15
CA THR A 159 -1.98 16.00 4.68
C THR A 159 -0.58 16.42 5.11
N HIS A 160 0.24 15.49 5.61
CA HIS A 160 1.57 15.77 6.17
C HIS A 160 2.70 15.63 5.16
N LEU A 161 2.61 14.65 4.24
CA LEU A 161 3.70 14.34 3.31
C LEU A 161 3.60 15.09 1.99
N ARG A 162 2.46 15.67 1.66
CA ARG A 162 2.27 16.42 0.40
C ARG A 162 3.21 17.62 0.25
N ALA A 163 3.71 18.16 1.35
CA ALA A 163 4.74 19.19 1.34
C ALA A 163 6.13 18.65 0.89
N HIS A 164 6.30 17.33 0.86
CA HIS A 164 7.51 16.63 0.44
C HIS A 164 7.34 15.89 -0.90
N GLU A 165 6.12 15.91 -1.48
CA GLU A 165 5.88 15.40 -2.83
C GLU A 165 6.35 16.44 -3.84
N THR A 166 7.58 16.31 -4.31
CA THR A 166 7.93 16.88 -5.62
C THR A 166 7.20 16.01 -6.65
N PHE A 167 6.19 16.61 -7.29
CA PHE A 167 5.48 15.96 -8.38
C PHE A 167 6.48 15.59 -9.47
N ALA A 168 6.75 14.30 -9.64
CA ALA A 168 7.21 13.79 -10.91
C ALA A 168 5.96 13.80 -11.81
N ASN A 169 5.88 14.79 -12.71
CA ASN A 169 4.93 14.83 -13.82
C ASN A 169 5.21 13.65 -14.77
#